data_f28d328fb90d061bb527c1bed264e7ae
#
_entry.id   f28d328fb90d061bb527c1bed264e7ae
#
_cell.length_a   1.000
_cell.length_b   1.000
_cell.length_c   1.000
_cell.angle_alpha   90.00
_cell.angle_beta   90.00
_cell.angle_gamma   90.00
#
_symmetry.space_group_name_H-M   'P 1'
#
loop_
_entity.id
_entity.type
_entity.pdbx_description
1 polymer ?
#
loop_
_entity_poly.entity_id
_entity_poly.type
_entity_poly.pdbx_seq_one_letter_code
_entity_poly.pdbx_strand_id
1 'polypeptide(L)'
;MVDLEQFKKLFNPLPGNHYLHVTTALDDIAFLFEKAMQDVGGKFDLVIYDQNNLQADLKLPYTNIQHVKDFKKPFRSLPRDHDIIVLKDIFYAHENQKMILKLAYLTLANTANIIIIEKKGVMDIEAVKAILEEYEFRAPNEIDIIDGYDLVMAKKMHMWGNGL
;
A
#
# COMPACT_ATOMS: atom_id res chain seq x y z
N MET A 1 5.67 18.51 -7.34
CA MET A 1 6.29 17.17 -7.36
C MET A 1 6.81 16.84 -5.96
N VAL A 2 6.52 15.68 -5.49
CA VAL A 2 6.94 15.22 -4.15
C VAL A 2 8.34 14.61 -4.25
N ASP A 3 9.22 14.97 -3.30
CA ASP A 3 10.53 14.36 -3.22
C ASP A 3 10.41 12.99 -2.56
N LEU A 4 10.73 11.93 -3.29
CA LEU A 4 10.65 10.55 -2.83
C LEU A 4 12.02 9.90 -2.58
N GLU A 5 13.09 10.68 -2.49
CA GLU A 5 14.44 10.12 -2.33
C GLU A 5 14.58 9.30 -1.03
N GLN A 6 14.01 9.78 0.08
CA GLN A 6 14.02 9.04 1.34
C GLN A 6 13.07 7.84 1.28
N PHE A 7 11.93 8.00 0.62
CA PHE A 7 10.95 6.93 0.45
C PHE A 7 11.55 5.75 -0.31
N LYS A 8 12.32 6.01 -1.36
CA LYS A 8 13.01 4.95 -2.12
C LYS A 8 13.89 4.07 -1.25
N LYS A 9 14.45 4.62 -0.18
CA LYS A 9 15.35 3.88 0.70
C LYS A 9 14.64 2.83 1.56
N LEU A 10 13.30 2.86 1.63
CA LEU A 10 12.52 1.84 2.31
C LEU A 10 12.44 0.54 1.53
N PHE A 11 12.79 0.55 0.26
CA PHE A 11 12.58 -0.58 -0.63
C PHE A 11 13.90 -1.12 -1.14
N ASN A 12 13.90 -2.44 -1.38
CA ASN A 12 14.98 -3.12 -2.05
C ASN A 12 14.35 -4.01 -3.13
N PRO A 13 14.03 -3.42 -4.32
CA PRO A 13 13.39 -4.20 -5.38
C PRO A 13 14.26 -5.35 -5.84
N LEU A 14 13.67 -6.54 -5.89
CA LEU A 14 14.33 -7.77 -6.29
C LEU A 14 13.59 -8.39 -7.47
N PRO A 15 14.29 -9.19 -8.32
CA PRO A 15 13.63 -9.90 -9.41
C PRO A 15 12.44 -10.72 -8.91
N GLY A 16 11.32 -10.64 -9.61
CA GLY A 16 10.12 -11.36 -9.26
C GLY A 16 9.28 -10.72 -8.16
N ASN A 17 9.67 -9.59 -7.60
CA ASN A 17 8.86 -8.88 -6.62
C ASN A 17 7.54 -8.42 -7.24
N HIS A 18 6.53 -8.23 -6.40
CA HIS A 18 5.21 -7.76 -6.79
C HIS A 18 4.79 -6.66 -5.83
N TYR A 19 4.64 -5.44 -6.32
CA TYR A 19 4.25 -4.28 -5.52
C TYR A 19 2.82 -3.88 -5.82
N LEU A 20 2.12 -3.41 -4.80
CA LEU A 20 0.74 -2.95 -4.90
C LEU A 20 0.63 -1.54 -4.31
N HIS A 21 0.08 -0.64 -5.07
CA HIS A 21 -0.25 0.72 -4.61
C HIS A 21 -1.75 0.95 -4.75
N VAL A 22 -2.39 1.29 -3.65
CA VAL A 22 -3.82 1.60 -3.59
C VAL A 22 -3.97 3.07 -3.27
N THR A 23 -4.61 3.81 -4.16
CA THR A 23 -4.72 5.26 -4.03
C THR A 23 -6.00 5.76 -4.70
N THR A 24 -6.18 7.08 -4.72
CA THR A 24 -7.36 7.71 -5.34
C THR A 24 -7.07 8.36 -6.69
N ALA A 25 -5.79 8.54 -7.03
CA ALA A 25 -5.39 9.15 -8.30
C ALA A 25 -3.93 8.77 -8.60
N LEU A 26 -3.57 8.84 -9.88
CA LEU A 26 -2.18 8.62 -10.30
C LEU A 26 -1.26 9.62 -9.61
N ASP A 27 -0.15 9.14 -9.06
CA ASP A 27 0.78 9.94 -8.28
C ASP A 27 2.23 9.55 -8.55
N ASP A 28 3.17 10.25 -7.91
CA ASP A 28 4.60 10.01 -8.07
C ASP A 28 5.03 8.62 -7.56
N ILE A 29 4.32 8.09 -6.56
CA ILE A 29 4.62 6.74 -6.05
C ILE A 29 4.30 5.68 -7.10
N ALA A 30 3.21 5.85 -7.85
CA ALA A 30 2.86 4.93 -8.93
C ALA A 30 3.97 4.90 -10.00
N PHE A 31 4.48 6.05 -10.40
CA PHE A 31 5.58 6.11 -11.37
C PHE A 31 6.86 5.48 -10.81
N LEU A 32 7.15 5.74 -9.54
CA LEU A 32 8.31 5.16 -8.87
C LEU A 32 8.25 3.62 -8.87
N PHE A 33 7.10 3.07 -8.50
CA PHE A 33 6.92 1.62 -8.41
C PHE A 33 6.90 0.95 -9.79
N GLU A 34 6.27 1.60 -10.78
CA GLU A 34 6.31 1.07 -12.14
C GLU A 34 7.74 0.91 -12.63
N LYS A 35 8.55 1.96 -12.48
CA LYS A 35 9.95 1.92 -12.90
C LYS A 35 10.75 0.88 -12.11
N ALA A 36 10.57 0.82 -10.81
CA ALA A 36 11.29 -0.13 -9.96
C ALA A 36 11.00 -1.58 -10.36
N MET A 37 9.74 -1.91 -10.61
CA MET A 37 9.36 -3.26 -11.00
C MET A 37 9.77 -3.58 -12.43
N GLN A 38 9.70 -2.62 -13.33
CA GLN A 38 10.19 -2.80 -14.69
C GLN A 38 11.69 -3.11 -14.67
N ASP A 39 12.48 -2.39 -13.87
CA ASP A 39 13.93 -2.54 -13.81
C ASP A 39 14.35 -3.92 -13.28
N VAL A 40 13.56 -4.55 -12.44
CA VAL A 40 13.90 -5.87 -11.84
C VAL A 40 13.10 -7.02 -12.43
N GLY A 41 12.25 -6.77 -13.43
CA GLY A 41 11.40 -7.82 -13.99
C GLY A 41 10.32 -8.30 -13.01
N GLY A 42 9.89 -7.43 -12.10
CA GLY A 42 8.79 -7.71 -11.18
C GLY A 42 7.44 -7.34 -11.77
N LYS A 43 6.42 -7.24 -10.92
CA LYS A 43 5.07 -6.85 -11.29
C LYS A 43 4.60 -5.68 -10.44
N PHE A 44 3.85 -4.77 -11.06
CA PHE A 44 3.23 -3.66 -10.34
C PHE A 44 1.73 -3.64 -10.60
N ASP A 45 0.96 -3.63 -9.50
CA ASP A 45 -0.49 -3.44 -9.53
C ASP A 45 -0.83 -2.09 -8.93
N LEU A 46 -1.66 -1.33 -9.62
CA LEU A 46 -2.20 -0.06 -9.17
C LEU A 46 -3.70 -0.17 -9.03
N VAL A 47 -4.22 0.09 -7.84
CA VAL A 47 -5.66 0.15 -7.58
C VAL A 47 -6.04 1.60 -7.36
N ILE A 48 -7.02 2.08 -8.14
CA ILE A 48 -7.52 3.44 -8.00
C ILE A 48 -8.97 3.41 -7.56
N TYR A 49 -9.22 3.96 -6.37
CA TYR A 49 -10.57 4.22 -5.88
C TYR A 49 -11.03 5.55 -6.45
N ASP A 50 -11.90 5.47 -7.45
CA ASP A 50 -12.32 6.60 -8.25
C ASP A 50 -13.84 6.59 -8.41
N GLN A 51 -14.54 7.21 -7.44
CA GLN A 51 -15.99 7.19 -7.36
C GLN A 51 -16.67 7.75 -8.62
N ASN A 52 -16.08 8.77 -9.21
CA ASN A 52 -16.63 9.46 -10.37
C ASN A 52 -16.06 8.96 -11.69
N ASN A 53 -15.24 7.92 -11.66
CA ASN A 53 -14.62 7.31 -12.83
C ASN A 53 -13.80 8.30 -13.68
N LEU A 54 -13.17 9.28 -13.01
CA LEU A 54 -12.38 10.33 -13.67
C LEU A 54 -11.08 9.82 -14.27
N GLN A 55 -10.61 8.66 -13.82
CA GLN A 55 -9.34 8.06 -14.22
C GLN A 55 -9.54 6.81 -15.09
N ALA A 56 -10.72 6.65 -15.68
CA ALA A 56 -11.08 5.44 -16.43
C ALA A 56 -10.12 5.11 -17.57
N ASP A 57 -9.58 6.15 -18.21
CA ASP A 57 -8.72 6.00 -19.39
C ASP A 57 -7.24 5.97 -19.03
N LEU A 58 -6.92 5.92 -17.73
CA LEU A 58 -5.54 5.89 -17.26
C LEU A 58 -4.84 4.61 -17.72
N LYS A 59 -3.63 4.77 -18.27
CA LYS A 59 -2.80 3.64 -18.69
C LYS A 59 -1.35 3.89 -18.33
N LEU A 60 -0.70 2.86 -17.81
CA LEU A 60 0.74 2.82 -17.60
C LEU A 60 1.27 1.56 -18.27
N PRO A 61 2.35 1.65 -19.07
CA PRO A 61 2.77 0.53 -19.93
C PRO A 61 3.16 -0.74 -19.18
N TYR A 62 3.68 -0.62 -17.97
CA TYR A 62 4.17 -1.76 -17.19
C TYR A 62 3.35 -1.99 -15.93
N THR A 63 2.08 -1.62 -15.94
CA THR A 63 1.26 -1.64 -14.73
C THR A 63 -0.11 -2.25 -15.03
N ASN A 64 -0.55 -3.13 -14.14
CA ASN A 64 -1.92 -3.62 -14.13
C ASN A 64 -2.77 -2.67 -13.28
N ILE A 65 -3.76 -2.02 -13.89
CA ILE A 65 -4.59 -1.02 -13.21
C ILE A 65 -5.97 -1.59 -12.95
N GLN A 66 -6.42 -1.45 -11.71
CA GLN A 66 -7.76 -1.83 -11.28
C GLN A 66 -8.49 -0.58 -10.77
N HIS A 67 -9.70 -0.36 -11.24
CA HIS A 67 -10.56 0.73 -10.79
C HIS A 67 -11.64 0.20 -9.87
N VAL A 68 -11.83 0.85 -8.72
CA VAL A 68 -12.89 0.56 -7.77
C VAL A 68 -13.69 1.84 -7.55
N LYS A 69 -14.98 1.81 -7.85
CA LYS A 69 -15.83 3.01 -7.75
C LYS A 69 -16.42 3.25 -6.37
N ASP A 70 -16.43 2.23 -5.52
CA ASP A 70 -17.13 2.28 -4.24
C ASP A 70 -16.14 2.13 -3.09
N PHE A 71 -16.05 3.16 -2.25
CA PHE A 71 -15.17 3.16 -1.06
C PHE A 71 -15.63 2.21 0.05
N LYS A 72 -16.68 1.44 -0.16
CA LYS A 72 -17.09 0.37 0.75
C LYS A 72 -16.59 -0.99 0.30
N LYS A 73 -16.12 -1.10 -0.93
CA LYS A 73 -15.79 -2.38 -1.56
C LYS A 73 -14.31 -2.70 -1.50
N PRO A 74 -13.97 -4.00 -1.48
CA PRO A 74 -12.57 -4.41 -1.58
C PRO A 74 -12.04 -4.25 -3.01
N PHE A 75 -10.74 -4.10 -3.12
CA PHE A 75 -10.06 -4.37 -4.38
C PHE A 75 -9.81 -5.88 -4.50
N ARG A 76 -9.46 -6.33 -5.71
CA ARG A 76 -9.16 -7.74 -5.96
C ARG A 76 -7.65 -7.97 -5.92
N SER A 77 -7.25 -9.04 -5.26
CA SER A 77 -5.86 -9.43 -5.18
C SER A 77 -5.75 -10.90 -4.80
N LEU A 78 -4.63 -11.53 -5.17
CA LEU A 78 -4.35 -12.92 -4.81
C LEU A 78 -3.71 -12.99 -3.43
N PRO A 79 -3.98 -14.07 -2.66
CA PRO A 79 -3.34 -14.25 -1.35
C PRO A 79 -1.83 -14.42 -1.48
N ARG A 80 -1.08 -13.82 -0.55
CA ARG A 80 0.38 -13.96 -0.42
C ARG A 80 1.14 -13.60 -1.70
N ASP A 81 0.61 -12.66 -2.48
CA ASP A 81 1.12 -12.37 -3.81
C ASP A 81 1.97 -11.10 -3.86
N HIS A 82 1.94 -10.27 -2.83
CA HIS A 82 2.60 -8.98 -2.86
C HIS A 82 3.67 -8.84 -1.80
N ASP A 83 4.77 -8.17 -2.17
CA ASP A 83 5.91 -7.90 -1.30
C ASP A 83 5.79 -6.56 -0.59
N ILE A 84 5.05 -5.63 -1.16
CA ILE A 84 4.73 -4.33 -0.56
C ILE A 84 3.32 -3.94 -0.96
N ILE A 85 2.57 -3.39 -0.01
CA ILE A 85 1.31 -2.71 -0.27
C ILE A 85 1.37 -1.30 0.32
N VAL A 86 1.02 -0.31 -0.48
CA VAL A 86 0.91 1.08 -0.04
C VAL A 86 -0.55 1.50 -0.15
N LEU A 87 -1.10 2.01 0.96
CA LEU A 87 -2.43 2.60 1.01
C LEU A 87 -2.25 4.11 1.19
N LYS A 88 -2.45 4.88 0.12
CA LYS A 88 -2.29 6.34 0.16
C LYS A 88 -3.64 7.02 -0.06
N ASP A 89 -4.04 7.84 0.90
CA ASP A 89 -5.34 8.55 0.91
C ASP A 89 -6.53 7.58 0.88
N ILE A 90 -6.34 6.37 1.38
CA ILE A 90 -7.34 5.30 1.34
C ILE A 90 -7.85 4.94 2.73
N PHE A 91 -6.96 4.85 3.73
CA PHE A 91 -7.33 4.28 5.03
C PHE A 91 -8.46 5.06 5.69
N TYR A 92 -8.42 6.38 5.64
CA TYR A 92 -9.46 7.24 6.22
C TYR A 92 -10.62 7.51 5.27
N ALA A 93 -10.41 7.39 3.96
CA ALA A 93 -11.47 7.54 2.99
C ALA A 93 -12.33 6.30 2.84
N HIS A 94 -11.77 5.12 3.07
CA HIS A 94 -12.49 3.86 2.93
C HIS A 94 -13.49 3.67 4.08
N GLU A 95 -14.71 3.31 3.76
CA GLU A 95 -15.77 3.18 4.76
C GLU A 95 -15.69 1.86 5.55
N ASN A 96 -14.80 0.95 5.17
CA ASN A 96 -14.58 -0.30 5.88
C ASN A 96 -13.09 -0.56 6.07
N GLN A 97 -12.51 0.14 7.04
CA GLN A 97 -11.08 0.05 7.35
C GLN A 97 -10.66 -1.37 7.76
N LYS A 98 -11.52 -2.06 8.50
CA LYS A 98 -11.21 -3.42 8.96
C LYS A 98 -11.08 -4.38 7.80
N MET A 99 -11.96 -4.27 6.82
CA MET A 99 -11.90 -5.11 5.61
C MET A 99 -10.62 -4.83 4.82
N ILE A 100 -10.25 -3.56 4.66
CA ILE A 100 -9.04 -3.18 3.93
C ILE A 100 -7.80 -3.75 4.62
N LEU A 101 -7.72 -3.70 5.94
CA LEU A 101 -6.58 -4.26 6.68
C LEU A 101 -6.51 -5.77 6.58
N LYS A 102 -7.65 -6.45 6.67
CA LYS A 102 -7.69 -7.92 6.48
C LYS A 102 -7.26 -8.30 5.08
N LEU A 103 -7.74 -7.56 4.08
CA LEU A 103 -7.39 -7.81 2.70
C LEU A 103 -5.90 -7.57 2.45
N ALA A 104 -5.36 -6.48 2.98
CA ALA A 104 -3.93 -6.20 2.89
C ALA A 104 -3.10 -7.31 3.52
N TYR A 105 -3.50 -7.78 4.69
CA TYR A 105 -2.82 -8.87 5.37
C TYR A 105 -2.82 -10.15 4.53
N LEU A 106 -3.96 -10.52 3.96
CA LEU A 106 -4.08 -11.71 3.13
C LEU A 106 -3.26 -11.60 1.83
N THR A 107 -3.21 -10.41 1.26
CA THR A 107 -2.52 -10.15 -0.01
C THR A 107 -1.00 -10.18 0.13
N LEU A 108 -0.48 -9.78 1.29
CA LEU A 108 0.95 -9.69 1.53
C LEU A 108 1.58 -11.07 1.72
N ALA A 109 2.77 -11.24 1.15
CA ALA A 109 3.63 -12.37 1.46
C ALA A 109 4.13 -12.26 2.89
N ASN A 110 4.56 -13.37 3.47
CA ASN A 110 5.13 -13.35 4.81
C ASN A 110 6.41 -12.50 4.83
N THR A 111 6.57 -11.70 5.86
CA THR A 111 7.64 -10.68 6.05
C THR A 111 7.52 -9.45 5.17
N ALA A 112 6.49 -9.34 4.34
CA ALA A 112 6.24 -8.17 3.52
C ALA A 112 5.68 -7.00 4.34
N ASN A 113 5.74 -5.81 3.77
CA ASN A 113 5.39 -4.57 4.47
C ASN A 113 4.11 -3.95 3.96
N ILE A 114 3.34 -3.37 4.90
CA ILE A 114 2.26 -2.44 4.60
C ILE A 114 2.73 -1.01 4.94
N ILE A 115 2.37 -0.07 4.09
CA ILE A 115 2.65 1.35 4.31
C ILE A 115 1.34 2.11 4.18
N ILE A 116 1.00 2.89 5.21
CA ILE A 116 -0.18 3.76 5.20
C ILE A 116 0.28 5.20 5.14
N ILE A 117 -0.19 5.93 4.14
CA ILE A 117 0.18 7.32 3.89
C ILE A 117 -1.09 8.16 3.86
N GLU A 118 -1.08 9.25 4.63
CA GLU A 118 -2.16 10.24 4.64
C GLU A 118 -1.57 11.64 4.67
N LYS A 119 -2.33 12.63 4.24
CA LYS A 119 -1.90 14.02 4.35
C LYS A 119 -1.60 14.35 5.80
N LYS A 120 -0.61 15.20 6.00
CA LYS A 120 -0.14 15.57 7.35
C LYS A 120 -1.30 16.04 8.23
N GLY A 121 -1.39 15.48 9.44
CA GLY A 121 -2.41 15.81 10.40
C GLY A 121 -3.72 15.05 10.27
N VAL A 122 -3.93 14.28 9.21
CA VAL A 122 -5.15 13.48 9.03
C VAL A 122 -5.13 12.23 9.91
N MET A 123 -3.97 11.59 10.01
CA MET A 123 -3.83 10.30 10.67
C MET A 123 -3.63 10.47 12.18
N ASP A 124 -4.44 9.74 12.97
CA ASP A 124 -4.12 9.51 14.38
C ASP A 124 -3.11 8.36 14.41
N ILE A 125 -1.84 8.72 14.50
CA ILE A 125 -0.73 7.78 14.33
C ILE A 125 -0.75 6.67 15.37
N GLU A 126 -1.00 7.00 16.64
CA GLU A 126 -1.04 5.99 17.69
C GLU A 126 -2.22 5.03 17.51
N ALA A 127 -3.38 5.55 17.08
CA ALA A 127 -4.54 4.70 16.78
C ALA A 127 -4.28 3.79 15.58
N VAL A 128 -3.61 4.29 14.54
CA VAL A 128 -3.26 3.49 13.37
C VAL A 128 -2.27 2.39 13.74
N LYS A 129 -1.26 2.68 14.57
CA LYS A 129 -0.35 1.67 15.07
C LYS A 129 -1.08 0.58 15.85
N ALA A 130 -2.02 0.98 16.72
CA ALA A 130 -2.78 0.03 17.53
C ALA A 130 -3.65 -0.89 16.66
N ILE A 131 -4.33 -0.35 15.67
CA ILE A 131 -5.17 -1.17 14.80
C ILE A 131 -4.34 -2.08 13.90
N LEU A 132 -3.16 -1.66 13.47
CA LEU A 132 -2.25 -2.53 12.72
C LEU A 132 -1.84 -3.73 13.58
N GLU A 133 -1.49 -3.53 14.84
CA GLU A 133 -1.14 -4.63 15.73
C GLU A 133 -2.34 -5.55 16.00
N GLU A 134 -3.54 -4.99 16.12
CA GLU A 134 -4.77 -5.78 16.26
C GLU A 134 -4.98 -6.71 15.06
N TYR A 135 -4.63 -6.27 13.86
CA TYR A 135 -4.76 -7.07 12.64
C TYR A 135 -3.48 -7.85 12.29
N GLU A 136 -2.66 -8.13 13.27
CA GLU A 136 -1.52 -9.04 13.20
C GLU A 136 -0.30 -8.50 12.46
N PHE A 137 -0.26 -7.20 12.19
CA PHE A 137 0.96 -6.57 11.72
C PHE A 137 1.89 -6.32 12.90
N ARG A 138 3.18 -6.27 12.65
CA ARG A 138 4.19 -6.12 13.71
C ARG A 138 5.10 -4.92 13.43
N ALA A 139 5.67 -4.40 14.50
CA ALA A 139 6.63 -3.30 14.49
C ALA A 139 6.13 -2.07 13.73
N PRO A 140 4.92 -1.56 14.01
CA PRO A 140 4.45 -0.36 13.35
C PRO A 140 5.29 0.85 13.78
N ASN A 141 5.76 1.61 12.80
CA ASN A 141 6.59 2.80 13.02
C ASN A 141 6.11 3.95 12.16
N GLU A 142 6.13 5.15 12.75
CA GLU A 142 6.00 6.38 11.99
C GLU A 142 7.36 6.72 11.38
N ILE A 143 7.37 7.09 10.10
CA ILE A 143 8.57 7.50 9.38
C ILE A 143 8.27 8.82 8.68
N ASP A 144 9.00 9.87 9.03
CA ASP A 144 8.80 11.22 8.48
C ASP A 144 9.78 11.44 7.32
N ILE A 145 9.36 11.06 6.13
CA ILE A 145 10.22 11.06 4.94
C ILE A 145 9.54 11.59 3.67
N ILE A 146 8.28 11.94 3.72
CA ILE A 146 7.57 12.55 2.59
C ILE A 146 6.97 13.87 3.06
N ASP A 147 7.41 14.97 2.45
CA ASP A 147 6.93 16.30 2.79
C ASP A 147 5.41 16.38 2.60
N GLY A 148 4.72 16.91 3.61
CA GLY A 148 3.27 17.09 3.56
C GLY A 148 2.45 15.84 3.86
N TYR A 149 3.09 14.73 4.20
CA TYR A 149 2.42 13.47 4.48
C TYR A 149 2.94 12.82 5.75
N ASP A 150 2.04 12.09 6.44
CA ASP A 150 2.40 11.18 7.51
C ASP A 150 2.44 9.77 6.96
N LEU A 151 3.37 8.95 7.45
CA LEU A 151 3.57 7.59 6.98
C LEU A 151 3.76 6.66 8.16
N VAL A 152 3.03 5.55 8.18
CA VAL A 152 3.21 4.46 9.13
C VAL A 152 3.50 3.19 8.36
N MET A 153 4.56 2.48 8.75
CA MET A 153 4.99 1.24 8.11
C MET A 153 4.95 0.11 9.14
N ALA A 154 4.48 -1.04 8.73
CA ALA A 154 4.45 -2.24 9.57
C ALA A 154 4.73 -3.48 8.72
N LYS A 155 5.00 -4.58 9.39
CA LYS A 155 5.39 -5.83 8.73
C LYS A 155 4.37 -6.92 9.01
N LYS A 156 4.05 -7.71 7.99
CA LYS A 156 3.34 -8.96 8.19
C LYS A 156 4.34 -10.00 8.64
N MET A 157 4.22 -10.44 9.89
CA MET A 157 5.11 -11.49 10.42
C MET A 157 4.30 -12.71 10.81
N HIS A 158 4.66 -13.85 10.25
CA HIS A 158 4.08 -15.11 10.66
C HIS A 158 4.61 -15.49 12.04
N MET A 159 3.71 -15.74 12.98
CA MET A 159 4.08 -16.05 14.37
C MET A 159 4.26 -17.55 14.53
N TRP A 160 5.48 -18.01 14.32
CA TRP A 160 5.80 -19.44 14.34
C TRP A 160 5.50 -20.14 15.66
N GLY A 161 5.51 -19.41 16.78
CA GLY A 161 5.21 -19.98 18.07
C GLY A 161 3.73 -20.20 18.35
N ASN A 162 2.84 -19.73 17.49
CA ASN A 162 1.40 -19.71 17.75
C ASN A 162 0.69 -20.84 17.00
N GLY A 163 0.86 -22.03 17.45
CA GLY A 163 0.16 -23.17 16.88
C GLY A 163 0.86 -23.81 15.70
N LEU A 164 2.11 -23.64 15.65
CA LEU A 164 2.93 -24.34 14.66
C LEU A 164 3.69 -25.47 15.29
#